data_a47caa79dd53f762a7df4794bab765f5
#
_entry.id   a47caa79dd53f762a7df4794bab765f5
#
_cell.length_a   1.000
_cell.length_b   1.000
_cell.length_c   1.000
_cell.angle_alpha   90.00
_cell.angle_beta   90.00
_cell.angle_gamma   90.00
#
_symmetry.space_group_name_H-M   'P 1'
#
loop_
_entity.id
_entity.type
_entity.pdbx_description
1 polymer ?
#
loop_
_entity_poly.entity_id
_entity_poly.type
_entity_poly.pdbx_seq_one_letter_code
_entity_poly.pdbx_strand_id
1 'polypeptide(L)'
;MSFRTILALPALALVATLSACGGTSDTTRDSIRAVGSSTVYPFAKKIAETFTQSNPGMTSPIIESTGTGGGIKLFCAGVGASTPDMANASRRMKKSEFDTCVANGVEDIIELQVGLDGIAFASMQGGIDMNLTPKIIYEAIAAKPYGKEQTAKLWSDVDPSLPQEPILVYGPPSTSGTRDALKELVLEPGCDSNVEMKALKDSDEDLHTQVCTEVRSDGAYVDQGEQDNLIVQKIENNPKAVGVFGYSYLEKNLDKVQGLSMNGVEPTYENISSFAYPGARPLYIYVKKAHLQAIPGLPEYLAEWVKSWSKDGPLAQIGLVASPDDVRAANAKAATEFGTMSGADLK
;
A
#
# COMPACT_ATOMS: atom_id res chain seq x y z
N MET A 1 -56.55 -4.34 -82.26
CA MET A 1 -56.28 -2.96 -81.83
C MET A 1 -56.21 -3.01 -80.28
N SER A 2 -55.01 -3.14 -79.68
CA SER A 2 -54.82 -3.30 -78.28
C SER A 2 -54.32 -1.98 -77.66
N PHE A 3 -55.06 -1.45 -76.76
CA PHE A 3 -54.63 -0.35 -75.91
C PHE A 3 -53.85 -0.87 -74.69
N ARG A 4 -52.60 -0.46 -74.56
CA ARG A 4 -51.79 -0.71 -73.39
C ARG A 4 -51.87 0.51 -72.48
N THR A 5 -52.47 0.26 -71.32
CA THR A 5 -52.51 1.24 -70.22
C THR A 5 -51.21 1.14 -69.37
N ILE A 6 -50.48 2.23 -69.26
CA ILE A 6 -49.28 2.38 -68.44
C ILE A 6 -49.75 2.89 -67.07
N LEU A 7 -49.58 2.05 -66.03
CA LEU A 7 -49.76 2.45 -64.66
C LEU A 7 -48.44 3.06 -64.13
N ALA A 8 -48.50 4.34 -63.77
CA ALA A 8 -47.42 5.01 -63.08
C ALA A 8 -47.53 4.74 -61.54
N LEU A 9 -46.52 4.12 -60.91
CA LEU A 9 -46.39 4.03 -59.46
C LEU A 9 -45.69 5.29 -58.93
N PRO A 10 -46.15 5.89 -57.81
CA PRO A 10 -45.43 6.95 -57.15
C PRO A 10 -44.31 6.33 -56.28
N ALA A 11 -43.08 6.81 -56.47
CA ALA A 11 -41.94 6.49 -55.64
C ALA A 11 -42.10 7.16 -54.26
N LEU A 12 -42.28 6.33 -53.19
CA LEU A 12 -42.29 6.78 -51.80
C LEU A 12 -40.85 6.95 -51.33
N ALA A 13 -40.39 8.21 -51.20
CA ALA A 13 -39.07 8.56 -50.66
C ALA A 13 -39.07 8.28 -49.13
N LEU A 14 -38.37 7.21 -48.72
CA LEU A 14 -38.11 6.88 -47.33
C LEU A 14 -36.99 7.78 -46.81
N VAL A 15 -37.33 8.84 -46.07
CA VAL A 15 -36.34 9.65 -45.34
C VAL A 15 -35.86 8.86 -44.14
N ALA A 16 -34.70 8.23 -44.25
CA ALA A 16 -34.00 7.64 -43.12
C ALA A 16 -33.43 8.76 -42.25
N THR A 17 -34.07 9.05 -41.11
CA THR A 17 -33.51 9.88 -40.06
C THR A 17 -32.39 9.05 -39.40
N LEU A 18 -31.12 9.33 -39.72
CA LEU A 18 -29.99 8.91 -38.93
C LEU A 18 -30.07 9.65 -37.58
N SER A 19 -30.63 9.00 -36.58
CA SER A 19 -30.38 9.38 -35.19
C SER A 19 -28.91 9.14 -34.92
N ALA A 20 -28.11 10.20 -34.98
CA ALA A 20 -26.76 10.19 -34.40
C ALA A 20 -26.93 9.94 -32.91
N CYS A 21 -26.77 8.68 -32.47
CA CYS A 21 -26.43 8.39 -31.11
C CYS A 21 -25.08 9.06 -30.85
N GLY A 22 -25.12 10.28 -30.33
CA GLY A 22 -23.98 10.88 -29.65
C GLY A 22 -23.61 9.91 -28.53
N GLY A 23 -22.49 9.21 -28.69
CA GLY A 23 -21.92 8.40 -27.63
C GLY A 23 -21.61 9.32 -26.46
N THR A 24 -22.50 9.39 -25.49
CA THR A 24 -22.14 9.76 -24.13
C THR A 24 -21.12 8.72 -23.74
N SER A 25 -19.86 9.12 -23.58
CA SER A 25 -18.84 8.31 -22.95
C SER A 25 -19.43 7.87 -21.62
N ASP A 26 -19.74 6.58 -21.52
CA ASP A 26 -20.37 5.96 -20.34
C ASP A 26 -19.36 6.07 -19.19
N THR A 27 -19.41 7.19 -18.46
CA THR A 27 -18.55 7.48 -17.30
C THR A 27 -19.14 6.89 -16.02
N THR A 28 -20.32 6.28 -16.10
CA THR A 28 -21.07 5.79 -14.95
C THR A 28 -20.88 4.29 -14.79
N ARG A 29 -20.34 3.91 -13.62
CA ARG A 29 -20.42 2.56 -13.04
C ARG A 29 -21.32 2.65 -11.81
N ASP A 30 -21.87 1.51 -11.42
CA ASP A 30 -22.68 1.36 -10.20
C ASP A 30 -21.84 0.93 -8.98
N SER A 31 -20.50 0.76 -9.17
CA SER A 31 -19.58 0.33 -8.11
C SER A 31 -18.31 1.15 -8.10
N ILE A 32 -17.83 1.47 -6.91
CA ILE A 32 -16.53 2.11 -6.66
C ILE A 32 -15.42 1.10 -6.97
N ARG A 33 -14.34 1.54 -7.64
CA ARG A 33 -13.15 0.73 -7.89
C ARG A 33 -11.91 1.40 -7.33
N ALA A 34 -11.25 0.73 -6.38
CA ALA A 34 -9.98 1.16 -5.80
C ALA A 34 -8.89 0.11 -6.07
N VAL A 35 -7.74 0.54 -6.53
CA VAL A 35 -6.60 -0.32 -6.92
C VAL A 35 -5.32 0.14 -6.25
N GLY A 36 -4.34 -0.72 -6.05
CA GLY A 36 -3.00 -0.27 -5.63
C GLY A 36 -2.37 -1.12 -4.54
N SER A 37 -1.83 -0.44 -3.53
CA SER A 37 -1.00 -1.00 -2.47
C SER A 37 -1.59 -2.23 -1.78
N SER A 38 -0.82 -3.30 -1.70
CA SER A 38 -1.11 -4.50 -0.90
C SER A 38 -1.18 -4.20 0.60
N THR A 39 -0.39 -3.24 1.08
CA THR A 39 -0.40 -2.78 2.49
C THR A 39 -1.70 -2.06 2.84
N VAL A 40 -2.23 -1.23 1.94
CA VAL A 40 -3.50 -0.51 2.16
C VAL A 40 -4.72 -1.41 1.89
N TYR A 41 -4.55 -2.46 1.10
CA TYR A 41 -5.61 -3.38 0.69
C TYR A 41 -6.49 -3.90 1.85
N PRO A 42 -5.96 -4.45 2.97
CA PRO A 42 -6.80 -4.95 4.06
C PRO A 42 -7.64 -3.85 4.71
N PHE A 43 -7.10 -2.64 4.82
CA PHE A 43 -7.83 -1.48 5.34
C PHE A 43 -8.95 -1.05 4.40
N ALA A 44 -8.66 -0.94 3.10
CA ALA A 44 -9.66 -0.62 2.08
C ALA A 44 -10.78 -1.67 1.99
N LYS A 45 -10.46 -2.95 2.15
CA LYS A 45 -11.45 -4.04 2.26
C LYS A 45 -12.34 -3.87 3.49
N LYS A 46 -11.75 -3.54 4.65
CA LYS A 46 -12.53 -3.28 5.87
C LYS A 46 -13.50 -2.11 5.70
N ILE A 47 -13.05 -1.02 5.07
CA ILE A 47 -13.91 0.12 4.76
C ILE A 47 -15.01 -0.27 3.77
N ALA A 48 -14.71 -1.08 2.74
CA ALA A 48 -15.71 -1.55 1.79
C ALA A 48 -16.81 -2.40 2.46
N GLU A 49 -16.45 -3.26 3.40
CA GLU A 49 -17.39 -4.04 4.20
C GLU A 49 -18.27 -3.14 5.06
N THR A 50 -17.67 -2.20 5.80
CA THR A 50 -18.41 -1.27 6.67
C THR A 50 -19.33 -0.36 5.84
N PHE A 51 -18.83 0.15 4.70
CA PHE A 51 -19.62 0.94 3.76
C PHE A 51 -20.87 0.20 3.26
N THR A 52 -20.70 -1.06 2.84
CA THR A 52 -21.82 -1.89 2.34
C THR A 52 -22.86 -2.15 3.43
N GLN A 53 -22.41 -2.35 4.67
CA GLN A 53 -23.31 -2.53 5.82
C GLN A 53 -24.08 -1.25 6.18
N SER A 54 -23.41 -0.09 6.07
CA SER A 54 -23.97 1.22 6.43
C SER A 54 -24.85 1.83 5.33
N ASN A 55 -24.74 1.36 4.09
CA ASN A 55 -25.43 1.90 2.92
C ASN A 55 -26.18 0.80 2.15
N PRO A 56 -27.31 0.27 2.71
CA PRO A 56 -28.10 -0.77 2.06
C PRO A 56 -28.59 -0.30 0.68
N GLY A 57 -28.33 -1.09 -0.36
CA GLY A 57 -28.70 -0.79 -1.74
C GLY A 57 -27.58 -0.17 -2.59
N MET A 58 -26.44 0.17 -2.00
CA MET A 58 -25.24 0.51 -2.77
C MET A 58 -24.42 -0.75 -3.08
N THR A 59 -23.84 -0.77 -4.28
CA THR A 59 -22.95 -1.87 -4.71
C THR A 59 -21.65 -1.85 -3.89
N SER A 60 -21.19 -3.03 -3.47
CA SER A 60 -19.94 -3.15 -2.73
C SER A 60 -18.75 -2.65 -3.56
N PRO A 61 -17.86 -1.82 -2.98
CA PRO A 61 -16.64 -1.39 -3.66
C PRO A 61 -15.74 -2.57 -4.09
N ILE A 62 -15.16 -2.47 -5.27
CA ILE A 62 -14.18 -3.43 -5.80
C ILE A 62 -12.79 -2.95 -5.40
N ILE A 63 -12.09 -3.77 -4.60
CA ILE A 63 -10.74 -3.46 -4.12
C ILE A 63 -9.76 -4.45 -4.72
N GLU A 64 -8.73 -3.96 -5.41
CA GLU A 64 -7.73 -4.77 -6.10
C GLU A 64 -6.31 -4.43 -5.61
N SER A 65 -5.51 -5.46 -5.32
CA SER A 65 -4.11 -5.30 -4.96
C SER A 65 -3.24 -5.41 -6.22
N THR A 66 -2.67 -4.29 -6.66
CA THR A 66 -1.83 -4.21 -7.88
C THR A 66 -0.44 -3.61 -7.60
N GLY A 67 -0.12 -3.39 -6.32
CA GLY A 67 1.03 -2.60 -5.88
C GLY A 67 0.82 -1.10 -6.07
N THR A 68 1.53 -0.27 -5.31
CA THR A 68 1.39 1.21 -5.35
C THR A 68 1.62 1.77 -6.74
N GLY A 69 2.73 1.42 -7.39
CA GLY A 69 3.07 1.94 -8.73
C GLY A 69 2.10 1.49 -9.80
N GLY A 70 1.70 0.20 -9.79
CA GLY A 70 0.69 -0.35 -10.70
C GLY A 70 -0.67 0.32 -10.54
N GLY A 71 -1.10 0.53 -9.29
CA GLY A 71 -2.37 1.21 -8.98
C GLY A 71 -2.38 2.67 -9.44
N ILE A 72 -1.33 3.43 -9.15
CA ILE A 72 -1.21 4.82 -9.61
C ILE A 72 -1.20 4.90 -11.14
N LYS A 73 -0.49 4.00 -11.82
CA LYS A 73 -0.48 3.94 -13.29
C LYS A 73 -1.88 3.70 -13.88
N LEU A 74 -2.64 2.77 -13.30
CA LEU A 74 -4.03 2.53 -13.71
C LEU A 74 -4.95 3.72 -13.41
N PHE A 75 -4.78 4.33 -12.24
CA PHE A 75 -5.51 5.53 -11.83
C PHE A 75 -5.23 6.70 -12.77
N CYS A 76 -3.99 6.94 -13.14
CA CYS A 76 -3.59 8.02 -14.06
C CYS A 76 -3.88 7.73 -15.54
N ALA A 77 -4.55 6.63 -15.89
CA ALA A 77 -4.85 6.31 -17.29
C ALA A 77 -5.98 7.14 -17.90
N GLY A 78 -6.69 7.98 -17.11
CA GLY A 78 -7.77 8.87 -17.55
C GLY A 78 -8.94 8.93 -16.56
N VAL A 79 -10.03 9.61 -16.96
CA VAL A 79 -11.23 9.83 -16.14
C VAL A 79 -12.46 9.01 -16.61
N GLY A 80 -12.29 8.09 -17.54
CA GLY A 80 -13.41 7.28 -18.08
C GLY A 80 -13.83 6.13 -17.15
N ALA A 81 -15.01 5.57 -17.37
CA ALA A 81 -15.59 4.48 -16.59
C ALA A 81 -14.74 3.19 -16.50
N SER A 82 -13.83 2.98 -17.46
CA SER A 82 -12.89 1.86 -17.46
C SER A 82 -11.72 2.05 -16.51
N THR A 83 -11.49 3.26 -15.97
CA THR A 83 -10.37 3.57 -15.09
C THR A 83 -10.81 3.54 -13.62
N PRO A 84 -9.92 3.24 -12.66
CA PRO A 84 -10.25 3.24 -11.23
C PRO A 84 -10.63 4.64 -10.73
N ASP A 85 -11.48 4.69 -9.70
CA ASP A 85 -11.87 5.94 -9.02
C ASP A 85 -10.82 6.37 -8.01
N MET A 86 -10.15 5.37 -7.43
CA MET A 86 -9.19 5.55 -6.35
C MET A 86 -7.92 4.75 -6.58
N ALA A 87 -6.81 5.27 -6.08
CA ALA A 87 -5.56 4.53 -5.92
C ALA A 87 -5.15 4.47 -4.45
N ASN A 88 -4.83 3.27 -3.97
CA ASN A 88 -4.25 3.02 -2.67
C ASN A 88 -2.73 3.04 -2.78
N ALA A 89 -2.03 3.70 -1.85
CA ALA A 89 -0.59 3.86 -1.93
C ALA A 89 0.10 3.74 -0.57
N SER A 90 1.23 3.04 -0.51
CA SER A 90 2.08 2.89 0.67
C SER A 90 3.24 3.90 0.72
N ARG A 91 3.19 4.86 -0.18
CA ARG A 91 4.05 6.06 -0.24
C ARG A 91 3.30 7.20 -0.91
N ARG A 92 3.78 8.41 -0.73
CA ARG A 92 3.23 9.55 -1.47
C ARG A 92 3.47 9.38 -2.98
N MET A 93 2.53 9.89 -3.80
CA MET A 93 2.65 9.96 -5.26
C MET A 93 3.92 10.72 -5.65
N LYS A 94 4.67 10.21 -6.63
CA LYS A 94 5.84 10.90 -7.17
C LYS A 94 5.42 12.04 -8.10
N LYS A 95 6.30 13.04 -8.26
CA LYS A 95 6.05 14.14 -9.20
C LYS A 95 5.81 13.64 -10.64
N SER A 96 6.60 12.67 -11.10
CA SER A 96 6.45 12.06 -12.42
C SER A 96 5.12 11.31 -12.62
N GLU A 97 4.61 10.69 -11.56
CA GLU A 97 3.31 10.02 -11.56
C GLU A 97 2.17 11.05 -11.64
N PHE A 98 2.26 12.13 -10.86
CA PHE A 98 1.31 13.24 -10.89
C PHE A 98 1.27 13.90 -12.28
N ASP A 99 2.44 14.19 -12.87
CA ASP A 99 2.53 14.77 -14.21
C ASP A 99 1.91 13.85 -15.29
N THR A 100 2.07 12.54 -15.14
CA THR A 100 1.40 11.54 -15.98
C THR A 100 -0.11 11.58 -15.82
N CYS A 101 -0.63 11.72 -14.60
CA CYS A 101 -2.05 11.90 -14.32
C CYS A 101 -2.59 13.13 -15.04
N VAL A 102 -1.95 14.28 -14.87
CA VAL A 102 -2.35 15.56 -15.49
C VAL A 102 -2.34 15.45 -17.02
N ALA A 103 -1.28 14.87 -17.60
CA ALA A 103 -1.15 14.67 -19.06
C ALA A 103 -2.29 13.82 -19.63
N ASN A 104 -2.88 12.93 -18.83
CA ASN A 104 -4.01 12.07 -19.21
C ASN A 104 -5.38 12.63 -18.77
N GLY A 105 -5.44 13.90 -18.32
CA GLY A 105 -6.67 14.59 -17.95
C GLY A 105 -7.17 14.27 -16.52
N VAL A 106 -6.36 13.63 -15.70
CA VAL A 106 -6.64 13.43 -14.25
C VAL A 106 -5.97 14.57 -13.49
N GLU A 107 -6.60 15.75 -13.49
CA GLU A 107 -6.03 16.99 -12.96
C GLU A 107 -6.39 17.23 -11.49
N ASP A 108 -7.66 17.00 -11.12
CA ASP A 108 -8.19 17.23 -9.79
C ASP A 108 -8.10 15.93 -8.95
N ILE A 109 -7.00 15.77 -8.22
CA ILE A 109 -6.73 14.60 -7.38
C ILE A 109 -6.86 15.00 -5.91
N ILE A 110 -7.70 14.29 -5.16
CA ILE A 110 -7.79 14.41 -3.71
C ILE A 110 -6.76 13.44 -3.12
N GLU A 111 -5.83 13.95 -2.31
CA GLU A 111 -4.85 13.15 -1.57
C GLU A 111 -5.28 13.08 -0.10
N LEU A 112 -5.39 11.86 0.44
CA LEU A 112 -5.70 11.65 1.86
C LEU A 112 -4.68 10.70 2.47
N GLN A 113 -3.98 11.16 3.51
CA GLN A 113 -3.18 10.28 4.36
C GLN A 113 -4.13 9.58 5.35
N VAL A 114 -4.37 8.30 5.13
CA VAL A 114 -5.37 7.52 5.89
C VAL A 114 -4.84 6.95 7.20
N GLY A 115 -3.52 6.90 7.35
CA GLY A 115 -2.83 6.38 8.53
C GLY A 115 -1.36 6.15 8.25
N LEU A 116 -0.74 5.40 9.15
CA LEU A 116 0.67 5.04 9.07
C LEU A 116 0.78 3.51 9.05
N ASP A 117 1.77 3.02 8.34
CA ASP A 117 2.26 1.66 8.44
C ASP A 117 3.58 1.70 9.22
N GLY A 118 3.75 0.78 10.15
CA GLY A 118 4.97 0.62 10.91
C GLY A 118 5.26 -0.86 11.08
N ILE A 119 6.46 -1.29 10.72
CA ILE A 119 6.95 -2.63 11.06
C ILE A 119 7.95 -2.50 12.18
N ALA A 120 7.91 -3.44 13.12
CA ALA A 120 8.84 -3.49 14.24
C ALA A 120 9.60 -4.82 14.24
N PHE A 121 10.86 -4.74 14.63
CA PHE A 121 11.63 -5.90 15.05
C PHE A 121 11.53 -6.00 16.55
N ALA A 122 11.32 -7.20 17.07
CA ALA A 122 11.10 -7.43 18.48
C ALA A 122 11.73 -8.75 18.94
N SER A 123 12.03 -8.85 20.22
CA SER A 123 12.42 -10.07 20.92
C SER A 123 11.53 -10.31 22.14
N MET A 124 11.66 -11.46 22.79
CA MET A 124 11.05 -11.70 24.08
C MET A 124 11.51 -10.64 25.11
N GLN A 125 10.65 -10.25 26.05
CA GLN A 125 11.05 -9.41 27.18
C GLN A 125 12.23 -10.04 27.93
N GLY A 126 13.36 -9.28 28.01
CA GLY A 126 14.62 -9.77 28.59
C GLY A 126 15.36 -10.80 27.73
N GLY A 127 14.94 -11.01 26.49
CA GLY A 127 15.65 -11.82 25.49
C GLY A 127 16.79 -11.06 24.80
N ILE A 128 17.13 -11.49 23.59
CA ILE A 128 18.18 -10.82 22.79
C ILE A 128 17.83 -9.34 22.58
N ASP A 129 18.80 -8.47 22.85
CA ASP A 129 18.68 -7.04 22.63
C ASP A 129 19.85 -6.57 21.76
N MET A 130 19.54 -5.77 20.74
CA MET A 130 20.53 -5.25 19.79
C MET A 130 20.00 -4.06 19.02
N ASN A 131 20.90 -3.16 18.63
CA ASN A 131 20.57 -2.06 17.75
C ASN A 131 20.75 -2.53 16.29
N LEU A 132 19.65 -2.66 15.59
CA LEU A 132 19.62 -3.06 14.19
C LEU A 132 19.84 -1.86 13.25
N THR A 133 20.20 -2.14 12.02
CA THR A 133 20.14 -1.18 10.90
C THR A 133 19.51 -1.88 9.70
N PRO A 134 18.93 -1.17 8.74
CA PRO A 134 18.46 -1.78 7.49
C PRO A 134 19.53 -2.64 6.82
N LYS A 135 20.81 -2.19 6.83
CA LYS A 135 21.94 -2.94 6.30
C LYS A 135 22.16 -4.26 7.03
N ILE A 136 22.22 -4.24 8.38
CA ILE A 136 22.40 -5.44 9.20
C ILE A 136 21.30 -6.45 8.93
N ILE A 137 20.02 -5.97 8.88
CA ILE A 137 18.89 -6.85 8.62
C ILE A 137 18.99 -7.45 7.23
N TYR A 138 19.28 -6.64 6.21
CA TYR A 138 19.45 -7.13 4.85
C TYR A 138 20.55 -8.18 4.76
N GLU A 139 21.73 -7.92 5.29
CA GLU A 139 22.85 -8.86 5.29
C GLU A 139 22.53 -10.15 6.06
N ALA A 140 21.72 -10.07 7.12
CA ALA A 140 21.32 -11.23 7.92
C ALA A 140 20.28 -12.13 7.21
N ILE A 141 19.29 -11.55 6.51
CA ILE A 141 18.14 -12.33 6.04
C ILE A 141 17.96 -12.35 4.52
N ALA A 142 18.79 -11.64 3.73
CA ALA A 142 18.75 -11.75 2.27
C ALA A 142 19.19 -13.15 1.82
N ALA A 143 18.56 -13.67 0.77
CA ALA A 143 18.93 -14.96 0.17
C ALA A 143 20.34 -14.93 -0.40
N LYS A 144 20.70 -13.83 -1.07
CA LYS A 144 22.01 -13.59 -1.69
C LYS A 144 22.44 -12.14 -1.46
N PRO A 145 22.99 -11.80 -0.28
CA PRO A 145 23.38 -10.43 0.00
C PRO A 145 24.37 -9.90 -1.04
N TYR A 146 23.99 -8.81 -1.70
CA TYR A 146 24.73 -8.21 -2.80
C TYR A 146 25.07 -9.18 -3.95
N GLY A 147 24.17 -10.14 -4.23
CA GLY A 147 24.35 -11.18 -5.24
C GLY A 147 25.33 -12.31 -4.86
N LYS A 148 25.86 -12.31 -3.63
CA LYS A 148 26.81 -13.32 -3.12
C LYS A 148 26.10 -14.41 -2.34
N GLU A 149 26.79 -15.57 -2.17
CA GLU A 149 26.32 -16.65 -1.33
C GLU A 149 26.12 -16.17 0.11
N GLN A 150 24.98 -16.56 0.72
CA GLN A 150 24.70 -16.28 2.12
C GLN A 150 25.49 -17.21 3.03
N THR A 151 26.42 -16.66 3.80
CA THR A 151 27.29 -17.42 4.71
C THR A 151 27.10 -17.12 6.18
N ALA A 152 26.41 -15.99 6.50
CA ALA A 152 26.18 -15.58 7.90
C ALA A 152 25.24 -16.58 8.60
N LYS A 153 25.64 -17.07 9.77
CA LYS A 153 24.87 -17.96 10.65
C LYS A 153 24.57 -17.32 11.98
N LEU A 154 25.45 -16.45 12.46
CA LEU A 154 25.30 -15.72 13.71
C LEU A 154 25.13 -14.22 13.40
N TRP A 155 24.46 -13.50 14.30
CA TRP A 155 24.39 -12.05 14.20
C TRP A 155 25.77 -11.39 14.16
N SER A 156 26.73 -11.92 14.95
CA SER A 156 28.12 -11.48 14.94
C SER A 156 28.88 -11.76 13.63
N ASP A 157 28.39 -12.63 12.74
CA ASP A 157 28.97 -12.80 11.40
C ASP A 157 28.63 -11.63 10.48
N VAL A 158 27.52 -10.95 10.74
CA VAL A 158 27.07 -9.76 10.01
C VAL A 158 27.77 -8.51 10.55
N ASP A 159 27.76 -8.34 11.87
CA ASP A 159 28.46 -7.25 12.55
C ASP A 159 29.07 -7.77 13.87
N PRO A 160 30.40 -7.67 14.07
CA PRO A 160 31.06 -8.15 15.28
C PRO A 160 30.61 -7.51 16.59
N SER A 161 29.90 -6.37 16.54
CA SER A 161 29.31 -5.72 17.71
C SER A 161 28.02 -6.37 18.19
N LEU A 162 27.41 -7.23 17.36
CA LEU A 162 26.16 -7.93 17.67
C LEU A 162 26.42 -9.21 18.47
N PRO A 163 25.38 -9.74 19.14
CA PRO A 163 25.48 -10.97 19.92
C PRO A 163 25.98 -12.17 19.07
N GLN A 164 26.80 -13.04 19.70
CA GLN A 164 27.23 -14.30 19.10
C GLN A 164 26.12 -15.37 19.20
N GLU A 165 24.93 -15.02 18.70
CA GLU A 165 23.74 -15.86 18.72
C GLU A 165 23.30 -16.19 17.28
N PRO A 166 22.65 -17.36 17.05
CA PRO A 166 22.15 -17.72 15.72
C PRO A 166 21.18 -16.69 15.16
N ILE A 167 21.28 -16.41 13.87
CA ILE A 167 20.25 -15.65 13.17
C ILE A 167 19.00 -16.51 13.10
N LEU A 168 17.94 -16.09 13.80
CA LEU A 168 16.63 -16.70 13.76
C LEU A 168 15.58 -15.62 13.78
N VAL A 169 14.93 -15.40 12.63
CA VAL A 169 13.91 -14.38 12.45
C VAL A 169 12.59 -15.03 12.06
N TYR A 170 11.57 -14.82 12.86
CA TYR A 170 10.20 -15.16 12.53
C TYR A 170 9.52 -13.95 11.87
N GLY A 171 8.92 -14.14 10.72
CA GLY A 171 8.33 -13.02 10.00
C GLY A 171 7.15 -13.42 9.12
N PRO A 172 6.51 -12.42 8.47
CA PRO A 172 5.36 -12.64 7.61
C PRO A 172 5.75 -13.35 6.29
N PRO A 173 4.81 -14.11 5.68
CA PRO A 173 5.01 -14.76 4.39
C PRO A 173 5.08 -13.74 3.25
N SER A 174 5.49 -14.20 2.08
CA SER A 174 5.63 -13.36 0.88
C SER A 174 4.32 -12.74 0.38
N THR A 175 3.17 -13.23 0.83
CA THR A 175 1.83 -12.74 0.49
C THR A 175 1.36 -11.58 1.37
N SER A 176 2.07 -11.32 2.49
CA SER A 176 1.69 -10.32 3.49
C SER A 176 2.09 -8.90 3.10
N GLY A 177 1.21 -7.92 3.36
CA GLY A 177 1.54 -6.49 3.26
C GLY A 177 2.67 -6.06 4.21
N THR A 178 2.83 -6.71 5.37
CA THR A 178 3.96 -6.50 6.29
C THR A 178 5.28 -7.00 5.67
N ARG A 179 5.23 -8.07 4.84
CA ARG A 179 6.40 -8.50 4.08
C ARG A 179 6.79 -7.48 3.01
N ASP A 180 5.81 -6.86 2.35
CA ASP A 180 6.09 -5.78 1.38
C ASP A 180 6.69 -4.56 2.09
N ALA A 181 6.19 -4.21 3.29
CA ALA A 181 6.81 -3.17 4.12
C ALA A 181 8.25 -3.52 4.51
N LEU A 182 8.54 -4.76 4.90
CA LEU A 182 9.89 -5.24 5.18
C LEU A 182 10.83 -5.05 3.98
N LYS A 183 10.37 -5.40 2.77
CA LYS A 183 11.14 -5.20 1.54
C LYS A 183 11.44 -3.73 1.29
N GLU A 184 10.38 -2.90 1.24
CA GLU A 184 10.48 -1.50 0.83
C GLU A 184 11.17 -0.60 1.88
N LEU A 185 10.97 -0.86 3.18
CA LEU A 185 11.47 0.02 4.25
C LEU A 185 12.81 -0.43 4.82
N VAL A 186 13.15 -1.70 4.68
CA VAL A 186 14.33 -2.25 5.36
C VAL A 186 15.27 -2.95 4.38
N LEU A 187 14.79 -3.92 3.59
CA LEU A 187 15.69 -4.72 2.75
C LEU A 187 16.27 -3.90 1.59
N GLU A 188 15.44 -3.17 0.84
CA GLU A 188 15.92 -2.31 -0.26
C GLU A 188 16.86 -1.21 0.26
N PRO A 189 16.52 -0.41 1.30
CA PRO A 189 17.45 0.57 1.87
C PRO A 189 18.74 -0.06 2.41
N GLY A 190 18.66 -1.25 3.00
CA GLY A 190 19.84 -2.00 3.44
C GLY A 190 20.75 -2.42 2.28
N CYS A 191 20.16 -2.92 1.22
CA CYS A 191 20.84 -3.28 -0.04
C CYS A 191 21.47 -2.04 -0.72
N ASP A 192 20.72 -0.94 -0.81
CA ASP A 192 21.13 0.33 -1.42
C ASP A 192 22.24 1.07 -0.63
N SER A 193 22.56 0.59 0.58
CA SER A 193 23.79 1.02 1.28
C SER A 193 25.05 0.65 0.52
N ASN A 194 24.97 -0.33 -0.38
CA ASN A 194 26.02 -0.68 -1.35
C ASN A 194 25.81 0.12 -2.64
N VAL A 195 26.86 0.85 -3.06
CA VAL A 195 26.80 1.77 -4.23
C VAL A 195 26.49 1.02 -5.54
N GLU A 196 27.01 -0.21 -5.70
CA GLU A 196 26.77 -1.01 -6.91
C GLU A 196 25.30 -1.47 -6.98
N MET A 197 24.71 -1.89 -5.85
CA MET A 197 23.32 -2.28 -5.78
C MET A 197 22.39 -1.09 -6.03
N LYS A 198 22.72 0.07 -5.46
CA LYS A 198 21.96 1.30 -5.73
C LYS A 198 21.99 1.69 -7.22
N ALA A 199 23.14 1.57 -7.88
CA ALA A 199 23.24 1.82 -9.32
C ALA A 199 22.49 0.75 -10.17
N LEU A 200 22.42 -0.49 -9.67
CA LEU A 200 21.68 -1.57 -10.32
C LEU A 200 20.18 -1.24 -10.44
N LYS A 201 19.61 -0.50 -9.50
CA LYS A 201 18.20 -0.08 -9.52
C LYS A 201 17.84 0.72 -10.78
N ASP A 202 18.76 1.55 -11.27
CA ASP A 202 18.56 2.36 -12.47
C ASP A 202 18.86 1.59 -13.76
N SER A 203 19.74 0.58 -13.73
CA SER A 203 20.17 -0.18 -14.91
C SER A 203 19.40 -1.47 -15.15
N ASP A 204 18.94 -2.15 -14.08
CA ASP A 204 18.17 -3.39 -14.11
C ASP A 204 17.32 -3.51 -12.84
N GLU A 205 16.13 -2.90 -12.86
CA GLU A 205 15.20 -2.86 -11.72
C GLU A 205 14.74 -4.26 -11.29
N ASP A 206 14.57 -5.18 -12.23
CA ASP A 206 14.11 -6.55 -11.93
C ASP A 206 15.20 -7.32 -11.16
N LEU A 207 16.46 -7.24 -11.62
CA LEU A 207 17.58 -7.86 -10.93
C LEU A 207 17.83 -7.21 -9.57
N HIS A 208 17.74 -5.87 -9.47
CA HIS A 208 17.84 -5.15 -8.20
C HIS A 208 16.78 -5.66 -7.22
N THR A 209 15.53 -5.71 -7.65
CA THR A 209 14.41 -6.21 -6.82
C THR A 209 14.67 -7.63 -6.35
N GLN A 210 15.12 -8.54 -7.23
CA GLN A 210 15.43 -9.90 -6.87
C GLN A 210 16.55 -9.98 -5.81
N VAL A 211 17.69 -9.30 -6.04
CA VAL A 211 18.83 -9.35 -5.14
C VAL A 211 18.54 -8.68 -3.80
N CYS A 212 17.81 -7.55 -3.82
CA CYS A 212 17.59 -6.72 -2.64
C CYS A 212 16.41 -7.16 -1.78
N THR A 213 15.46 -7.97 -2.30
CA THR A 213 14.23 -8.29 -1.56
C THR A 213 13.98 -9.78 -1.33
N GLU A 214 14.73 -10.67 -2.00
CA GLU A 214 14.60 -12.11 -1.79
C GLU A 214 15.17 -12.51 -0.44
N VAL A 215 14.35 -13.21 0.37
CA VAL A 215 14.71 -13.63 1.73
C VAL A 215 15.14 -15.09 1.72
N ARG A 216 16.16 -15.40 2.54
CA ARG A 216 16.72 -16.75 2.70
C ARG A 216 15.68 -17.77 3.19
N SER A 217 15.85 -19.03 2.76
CA SER A 217 14.95 -20.15 3.06
C SER A 217 15.64 -21.33 3.78
N ASP A 218 16.82 -21.08 4.35
CA ASP A 218 17.65 -22.09 5.03
C ASP A 218 17.31 -22.29 6.52
N GLY A 219 16.22 -21.66 6.99
CA GLY A 219 15.73 -21.75 8.36
C GLY A 219 16.14 -20.59 9.27
N ALA A 220 16.99 -19.67 8.82
CA ALA A 220 17.33 -18.46 9.59
C ALA A 220 16.22 -17.40 9.50
N TYR A 221 15.47 -17.35 8.39
CA TYR A 221 14.18 -16.67 8.31
C TYR A 221 13.07 -17.71 8.15
N VAL A 222 12.02 -17.60 8.98
CA VAL A 222 10.94 -18.57 9.04
C VAL A 222 9.60 -17.86 8.91
N ASP A 223 8.88 -18.13 7.82
CA ASP A 223 7.52 -17.64 7.61
C ASP A 223 6.56 -18.23 8.65
N GLN A 224 5.74 -17.37 9.28
CA GLN A 224 4.79 -17.76 10.33
C GLN A 224 3.31 -17.57 9.94
N GLY A 225 3.02 -17.37 8.65
CA GLY A 225 1.68 -17.07 8.16
C GLY A 225 1.28 -15.61 8.32
N GLU A 226 0.02 -15.30 7.94
CA GLU A 226 -0.50 -13.92 7.87
C GLU A 226 -0.84 -13.31 9.24
N GLN A 227 -0.80 -14.10 10.32
CA GLN A 227 -1.22 -13.66 11.65
C GLN A 227 -0.01 -13.30 12.51
N ASP A 228 0.23 -12.03 12.74
CA ASP A 228 1.34 -11.52 13.55
C ASP A 228 1.34 -12.08 15.00
N ASN A 229 0.18 -12.47 15.53
CA ASN A 229 0.09 -13.14 16.84
C ASN A 229 0.91 -14.44 16.92
N LEU A 230 1.05 -15.17 15.81
CA LEU A 230 1.86 -16.39 15.77
C LEU A 230 3.35 -16.06 15.93
N ILE A 231 3.79 -14.94 15.36
CA ILE A 231 5.17 -14.47 15.49
C ILE A 231 5.45 -14.08 16.93
N VAL A 232 4.54 -13.31 17.58
CA VAL A 232 4.65 -12.96 19.01
C VAL A 232 4.78 -14.21 19.88
N GLN A 233 3.93 -15.22 19.69
CA GLN A 233 4.00 -16.49 20.42
C GLN A 233 5.31 -17.23 20.20
N LYS A 234 5.90 -17.18 19.01
CA LYS A 234 7.16 -17.86 18.70
C LYS A 234 8.34 -17.20 19.42
N ILE A 235 8.41 -15.87 19.40
CA ILE A 235 9.50 -15.16 20.07
C ILE A 235 9.35 -15.18 21.59
N GLU A 236 8.12 -15.14 22.14
CA GLU A 236 7.84 -15.27 23.57
C GLU A 236 8.43 -16.58 24.16
N ASN A 237 8.48 -17.64 23.36
CA ASN A 237 9.02 -18.94 23.77
C ASN A 237 10.47 -19.18 23.34
N ASN A 238 11.13 -18.20 22.73
CA ASN A 238 12.53 -18.33 22.31
C ASN A 238 13.31 -17.01 22.52
N PRO A 239 14.07 -16.91 23.62
CA PRO A 239 14.78 -15.68 24.00
C PRO A 239 15.88 -15.24 23.02
N LYS A 240 16.26 -16.11 22.07
CA LYS A 240 17.29 -15.83 21.06
C LYS A 240 16.70 -15.46 19.69
N ALA A 241 15.40 -15.57 19.54
CA ALA A 241 14.73 -15.26 18.29
C ALA A 241 14.32 -13.79 18.19
N VAL A 242 14.25 -13.32 16.96
CA VAL A 242 13.72 -12.01 16.58
C VAL A 242 12.42 -12.23 15.81
N GLY A 243 11.41 -11.41 16.06
CA GLY A 243 10.19 -11.33 15.26
C GLY A 243 10.16 -10.05 14.43
N VAL A 244 9.56 -10.09 13.26
CA VAL A 244 9.20 -8.91 12.48
C VAL A 244 7.72 -8.94 12.15
N PHE A 245 7.00 -7.89 12.53
CA PHE A 245 5.54 -7.77 12.41
C PHE A 245 5.09 -6.31 12.51
N GLY A 246 3.80 -6.06 12.31
CA GLY A 246 3.24 -4.71 12.39
C GLY A 246 3.40 -4.09 13.79
N TYR A 247 3.76 -2.81 13.84
CA TYR A 247 3.97 -2.06 15.09
C TYR A 247 2.78 -2.15 16.05
N SER A 248 1.56 -2.15 15.54
CA SER A 248 0.34 -2.26 16.36
C SER A 248 0.27 -3.54 17.19
N TYR A 249 0.94 -4.62 16.75
CA TYR A 249 1.07 -5.86 17.52
C TYR A 249 2.15 -5.76 18.58
N LEU A 250 3.26 -5.06 18.31
CA LEU A 250 4.24 -4.74 19.35
C LEU A 250 3.58 -3.94 20.47
N GLU A 251 2.89 -2.86 20.15
CA GLU A 251 2.23 -1.98 21.12
C GLU A 251 1.25 -2.73 22.04
N LYS A 252 0.53 -3.71 21.49
CA LYS A 252 -0.44 -4.53 22.24
C LYS A 252 0.17 -5.65 23.08
N ASN A 253 1.45 -5.96 22.92
CA ASN A 253 2.13 -7.09 23.55
C ASN A 253 3.42 -6.70 24.27
N LEU A 254 3.57 -5.44 24.71
CA LEU A 254 4.76 -4.94 25.43
C LEU A 254 5.01 -5.65 26.77
N ASP A 255 4.02 -6.36 27.30
CA ASP A 255 4.15 -7.22 28.46
C ASP A 255 4.93 -8.52 28.19
N LYS A 256 5.04 -8.93 26.91
CA LYS A 256 5.65 -10.19 26.47
C LYS A 256 6.91 -9.99 25.63
N VAL A 257 6.91 -8.92 24.82
CA VAL A 257 7.96 -8.64 23.85
C VAL A 257 8.49 -7.22 23.99
N GLN A 258 9.75 -7.02 23.65
CA GLN A 258 10.40 -5.71 23.59
C GLN A 258 10.76 -5.36 22.14
N GLY A 259 10.56 -4.11 21.76
CA GLY A 259 10.98 -3.60 20.47
C GLY A 259 12.50 -3.45 20.38
N LEU A 260 13.09 -3.84 19.26
CA LEU A 260 14.51 -3.64 18.98
C LEU A 260 14.71 -2.30 18.28
N SER A 261 15.69 -1.53 18.73
CA SER A 261 16.03 -0.25 18.10
C SER A 261 16.53 -0.46 16.68
N MET A 262 16.21 0.49 15.78
CA MET A 262 16.77 0.55 14.44
C MET A 262 17.43 1.92 14.20
N ASN A 263 18.71 1.93 13.84
CA ASN A 263 19.53 3.14 13.80
C ASN A 263 19.54 3.92 15.14
N GLY A 264 19.45 3.23 16.26
CA GLY A 264 19.38 3.84 17.59
C GLY A 264 18.02 4.44 17.97
N VAL A 265 16.98 4.22 17.17
CA VAL A 265 15.62 4.72 17.41
C VAL A 265 14.72 3.55 17.79
N GLU A 266 13.99 3.67 18.90
CA GLU A 266 13.04 2.65 19.37
C GLU A 266 11.74 2.70 18.57
N PRO A 267 11.08 1.55 18.33
CA PRO A 267 9.76 1.50 17.66
C PRO A 267 8.65 1.88 18.66
N THR A 268 8.50 3.18 18.91
CA THR A 268 7.42 3.75 19.73
C THR A 268 6.42 4.47 18.81
N TYR A 269 5.19 4.71 19.32
CA TYR A 269 4.20 5.48 18.55
C TYR A 269 4.75 6.85 18.13
N GLU A 270 5.45 7.54 19.03
CA GLU A 270 6.04 8.85 18.74
C GLU A 270 7.06 8.77 17.60
N ASN A 271 7.96 7.79 17.63
CA ASN A 271 8.99 7.61 16.60
C ASN A 271 8.40 7.10 15.27
N ILE A 272 7.33 6.29 15.31
CA ILE A 272 6.59 5.86 14.12
C ILE A 272 5.85 7.06 13.49
N SER A 273 5.14 7.85 14.31
CA SER A 273 4.30 8.96 13.82
C SER A 273 5.12 10.15 13.32
N SER A 274 6.33 10.35 13.84
CA SER A 274 7.28 11.35 13.36
C SER A 274 8.19 10.86 12.24
N PHE A 275 8.11 9.59 11.84
CA PHE A 275 9.01 8.93 10.89
C PHE A 275 10.48 8.92 11.32
N ALA A 276 10.76 9.08 12.60
CA ALA A 276 12.10 8.91 13.14
C ALA A 276 12.55 7.46 13.10
N TYR A 277 11.61 6.50 13.31
CA TYR A 277 11.89 5.07 13.18
C TYR A 277 11.89 4.66 11.70
N PRO A 278 12.96 4.01 11.18
CA PRO A 278 13.10 3.71 9.75
C PRO A 278 12.06 2.73 9.20
N GLY A 279 11.42 1.93 10.07
CA GLY A 279 10.37 0.99 9.71
C GLY A 279 8.98 1.61 9.59
N ALA A 280 8.85 2.93 9.40
CA ALA A 280 7.58 3.65 9.36
C ALA A 280 7.36 4.38 8.03
N ARG A 281 6.11 4.43 7.58
CA ARG A 281 5.70 5.16 6.37
C ARG A 281 4.25 5.62 6.43
N PRO A 282 3.89 6.73 5.74
CA PRO A 282 2.50 7.13 5.59
C PRO A 282 1.78 6.30 4.53
N LEU A 283 0.49 6.03 4.78
CA LEU A 283 -0.42 5.37 3.84
C LEU A 283 -1.40 6.39 3.26
N TYR A 284 -1.63 6.30 1.95
CA TYR A 284 -2.47 7.25 1.22
C TYR A 284 -3.57 6.56 0.43
N ILE A 285 -4.64 7.30 0.20
CA ILE A 285 -5.59 7.08 -0.88
C ILE A 285 -5.64 8.34 -1.76
N TYR A 286 -5.69 8.13 -3.07
CA TYR A 286 -5.89 9.16 -4.08
C TYR A 286 -7.26 8.96 -4.72
N VAL A 287 -8.02 10.05 -4.92
CA VAL A 287 -9.38 10.00 -5.43
C VAL A 287 -9.53 10.99 -6.58
N LYS A 288 -10.14 10.55 -7.68
CA LYS A 288 -10.52 11.45 -8.77
C LYS A 288 -11.71 12.28 -8.36
N LYS A 289 -11.54 13.59 -8.23
CA LYS A 289 -12.64 14.52 -7.92
C LYS A 289 -13.74 14.47 -8.97
N ALA A 290 -13.39 14.31 -10.25
CA ALA A 290 -14.35 14.17 -11.34
C ALA A 290 -15.31 12.97 -11.17
N HIS A 291 -14.92 11.93 -10.42
CA HIS A 291 -15.74 10.74 -10.20
C HIS A 291 -16.72 10.87 -9.02
N LEU A 292 -16.58 11.89 -8.13
CA LEU A 292 -17.44 12.04 -6.95
C LEU A 292 -18.93 12.13 -7.26
N GLN A 293 -19.29 12.74 -8.38
CA GLN A 293 -20.69 12.88 -8.82
C GLN A 293 -21.12 11.76 -9.79
N ALA A 294 -20.16 11.14 -10.47
CA ALA A 294 -20.43 10.14 -11.50
C ALA A 294 -20.56 8.72 -10.92
N ILE A 295 -19.89 8.43 -9.80
CA ILE A 295 -19.85 7.11 -9.17
C ILE A 295 -20.68 7.15 -7.90
N PRO A 296 -21.81 6.41 -7.83
CA PRO A 296 -22.68 6.38 -6.67
C PRO A 296 -21.94 5.91 -5.41
N GLY A 297 -22.11 6.64 -4.30
CA GLY A 297 -21.56 6.27 -3.00
C GLY A 297 -20.08 6.63 -2.79
N LEU A 298 -19.39 7.23 -3.76
CA LEU A 298 -17.97 7.58 -3.57
C LEU A 298 -17.75 8.62 -2.46
N PRO A 299 -18.56 9.69 -2.31
CA PRO A 299 -18.45 10.60 -1.16
C PRO A 299 -18.72 9.90 0.17
N GLU A 300 -19.70 9.01 0.24
CA GLU A 300 -20.04 8.24 1.44
C GLU A 300 -18.93 7.25 1.81
N TYR A 301 -18.25 6.66 0.80
CA TYR A 301 -17.11 5.79 1.00
C TYR A 301 -15.91 6.56 1.59
N LEU A 302 -15.66 7.80 1.13
CA LEU A 302 -14.65 8.68 1.75
C LEU A 302 -15.01 9.05 3.19
N ALA A 303 -16.30 9.32 3.46
CA ALA A 303 -16.75 9.61 4.81
C ALA A 303 -16.55 8.40 5.75
N GLU A 304 -16.66 7.16 5.23
CA GLU A 304 -16.42 5.95 6.01
C GLU A 304 -14.95 5.79 6.38
N TRP A 305 -14.01 6.15 5.49
CA TRP A 305 -12.59 6.24 5.83
C TRP A 305 -12.34 7.19 7.00
N VAL A 306 -12.93 8.41 6.93
CA VAL A 306 -12.76 9.44 7.98
C VAL A 306 -13.26 8.96 9.35
N LYS A 307 -14.38 8.25 9.40
CA LYS A 307 -14.92 7.68 10.65
C LYS A 307 -14.05 6.58 11.24
N SER A 308 -13.27 5.88 10.41
CA SER A 308 -12.63 4.61 10.76
C SER A 308 -11.15 4.72 11.14
N TRP A 309 -10.46 5.82 10.82
CA TRP A 309 -9.00 5.98 10.98
C TRP A 309 -8.52 6.57 12.33
N SER A 310 -9.42 6.67 13.32
CA SER A 310 -9.03 7.13 14.65
C SER A 310 -8.19 6.10 15.41
N LYS A 311 -7.50 6.56 16.47
CA LYS A 311 -6.61 5.70 17.29
C LYS A 311 -7.31 4.46 17.84
N ASP A 312 -8.59 4.59 18.20
CA ASP A 312 -9.42 3.50 18.72
C ASP A 312 -10.44 3.00 17.68
N GLY A 313 -10.28 3.41 16.44
CA GLY A 313 -11.19 3.11 15.34
C GLY A 313 -11.07 1.70 14.78
N PRO A 314 -12.00 1.30 13.92
CA PRO A 314 -12.01 -0.05 13.33
C PRO A 314 -10.73 -0.41 12.59
N LEU A 315 -10.03 0.56 11.99
CA LEU A 315 -8.77 0.31 11.27
C LEU A 315 -7.59 0.07 12.22
N ALA A 316 -7.56 0.72 13.39
CA ALA A 316 -6.53 0.48 14.42
C ALA A 316 -6.64 -0.94 15.00
N GLN A 317 -7.86 -1.51 15.02
CA GLN A 317 -8.08 -2.90 15.48
C GLN A 317 -7.42 -3.93 14.55
N ILE A 318 -7.28 -3.60 13.27
CA ILE A 318 -6.66 -4.48 12.25
C ILE A 318 -5.25 -4.03 11.87
N GLY A 319 -4.64 -3.13 12.65
CA GLY A 319 -3.21 -2.84 12.54
C GLY A 319 -2.81 -1.49 11.97
N LEU A 320 -3.77 -0.65 11.53
CA LEU A 320 -3.44 0.71 11.10
C LEU A 320 -2.93 1.53 12.29
N VAL A 321 -1.79 2.18 12.14
CA VAL A 321 -1.31 3.18 13.10
C VAL A 321 -1.98 4.52 12.74
N ALA A 322 -2.72 5.10 13.69
CA ALA A 322 -3.40 6.36 13.42
C ALA A 322 -2.38 7.49 13.23
N SER A 323 -2.59 8.32 12.21
CA SER A 323 -1.81 9.56 12.05
C SER A 323 -2.03 10.53 13.24
N PRO A 324 -1.12 11.48 13.50
CA PRO A 324 -1.33 12.56 14.48
C PRO A 324 -2.66 13.29 14.28
N ASP A 325 -3.19 13.85 15.35
CA ASP A 325 -4.54 14.45 15.37
C ASP A 325 -4.71 15.61 14.37
N ASP A 326 -3.70 16.45 14.24
CA ASP A 326 -3.66 17.55 13.28
C ASP A 326 -3.65 17.05 11.83
N VAL A 327 -2.89 16.01 11.55
CA VAL A 327 -2.85 15.36 10.22
C VAL A 327 -4.22 14.73 9.91
N ARG A 328 -4.84 14.03 10.87
CA ARG A 328 -6.19 13.44 10.70
C ARG A 328 -7.24 14.51 10.45
N ALA A 329 -7.18 15.62 11.21
CA ALA A 329 -8.11 16.74 11.04
C ALA A 329 -7.96 17.42 9.66
N ALA A 330 -6.74 17.62 9.19
CA ALA A 330 -6.47 18.17 7.86
C ALA A 330 -7.00 17.27 6.75
N ASN A 331 -6.78 15.95 6.85
CA ASN A 331 -7.26 14.96 5.88
C ASN A 331 -8.79 14.80 5.93
N ALA A 332 -9.41 14.86 7.12
CA ALA A 332 -10.87 14.85 7.26
C ALA A 332 -11.51 16.08 6.57
N LYS A 333 -10.89 17.25 6.72
CA LYS A 333 -11.30 18.47 6.01
C LYS A 333 -11.17 18.30 4.50
N ALA A 334 -10.03 17.79 4.01
CA ALA A 334 -9.82 17.55 2.57
C ALA A 334 -10.83 16.55 2.00
N ALA A 335 -11.17 15.49 2.75
CA ALA A 335 -12.18 14.51 2.35
C ALA A 335 -13.60 15.08 2.31
N THR A 336 -13.93 16.05 3.17
CA THR A 336 -15.27 16.66 3.26
C THR A 336 -15.44 17.81 2.25
N GLU A 337 -14.41 18.63 2.08
CA GLU A 337 -14.42 19.79 1.17
C GLU A 337 -13.94 19.42 -0.25
N PHE A 338 -13.51 18.17 -0.44
CA PHE A 338 -12.96 17.67 -1.71
C PHE A 338 -11.78 18.53 -2.23
N GLY A 339 -10.90 18.90 -1.28
CA GLY A 339 -9.69 19.66 -1.57
C GLY A 339 -8.70 18.85 -2.40
N THR A 340 -8.17 19.43 -3.46
CA THR A 340 -7.22 18.76 -4.35
C THR A 340 -5.77 19.06 -4.01
N MET A 341 -4.88 18.09 -4.25
CA MET A 341 -3.45 18.25 -4.06
C MET A 341 -2.82 19.12 -5.15
N SER A 342 -1.69 19.72 -4.83
CA SER A 342 -0.80 20.37 -5.77
C SER A 342 0.40 19.46 -6.08
N GLY A 343 0.89 19.52 -7.31
CA GLY A 343 2.14 18.82 -7.67
C GLY A 343 3.42 19.57 -7.29
N ALA A 344 3.30 20.78 -6.69
CA ALA A 344 4.46 21.66 -6.45
C ALA A 344 5.41 21.15 -5.36
N ASP A 345 4.90 20.38 -4.41
CA ASP A 345 5.62 19.85 -3.25
C ASP A 345 5.95 18.34 -3.35
N LEU A 346 5.70 17.75 -4.54
CA LEU A 346 6.08 16.37 -4.85
C LEU A 346 7.54 16.27 -5.32
N LYS A 347 8.19 15.17 -4.97
CA LYS A 347 9.57 14.85 -5.38
C LYS A 347 9.60 13.85 -6.53
#